data_a11b2ae5344293cc567f6c86cce5f6cd
#
_entry.id   a11b2ae5344293cc567f6c86cce5f6cd
#
_cell.length_a   1.000
_cell.length_b   1.000
_cell.length_c   1.000
_cell.angle_alpha   90.00
_cell.angle_beta   90.00
_cell.angle_gamma   90.00
#
_symmetry.space_group_name_H-M   'P 1'
#
loop_
_entity.id
_entity.type
_entity.pdbx_description
1 polymer ?
#
loop_
_entity_poly.entity_id
_entity_poly.type
_entity_poly.pdbx_seq_one_letter_code
_entity_poly.pdbx_strand_id
1 'polypeptide(L)'
;MKRFVGKGWAASMITVLFLLGMASSVPAAGPAQKNLILATTTSTQDSGLLDVLIPVFEKKTGYFVKTIAVGSGQAMAMGQKGEADVLLVHSPDAEKKFVADGSGVNRLIVMHNDFIVVGPPADPAAIKGAKSTVEAFKKIAAANALFLSRGDNSGTHSKEKGIWKAAGINPEGQKWYQETGLGMGQTLNVAAEKKGYTLADRGTWLALKKNLGLGILKEGDPILLNVYHVIAVNPAKWPKVNADGAKAFSDFMVSVETQGIIKTFGVEKYGGALFFPDAGKKEDDLGK
;
A
#
# COMPACT_ATOMS: atom_id res chain seq x y z
N MET A 1 -35.86 55.98 83.04
CA MET A 1 -34.57 56.06 82.27
C MET A 1 -34.19 54.64 81.91
N LYS A 2 -34.45 54.16 80.69
CA LYS A 2 -34.04 52.85 80.18
C LYS A 2 -33.34 53.10 78.87
N ARG A 3 -32.03 52.69 78.79
CA ARG A 3 -31.21 52.74 77.60
C ARG A 3 -31.53 51.53 76.74
N PHE A 4 -31.85 51.77 75.46
CA PHE A 4 -31.93 50.76 74.43
C PHE A 4 -30.58 50.64 73.75
N VAL A 5 -30.03 49.41 73.68
CA VAL A 5 -28.85 49.03 73.00
C VAL A 5 -29.26 48.38 71.64
N GLY A 6 -28.91 49.06 70.57
CA GLY A 6 -29.15 48.53 69.22
C GLY A 6 -28.06 47.51 68.79
N LYS A 7 -28.50 46.33 68.31
CA LYS A 7 -27.64 45.32 67.74
C LYS A 7 -27.48 45.63 66.22
N GLY A 8 -26.26 45.97 65.84
CA GLY A 8 -25.89 46.05 64.41
C GLY A 8 -25.63 44.68 63.81
N TRP A 9 -26.24 44.40 62.72
CA TRP A 9 -25.98 43.21 61.87
C TRP A 9 -24.93 43.58 60.83
N ALA A 10 -23.76 42.95 60.93
CA ALA A 10 -22.72 43.00 59.87
C ALA A 10 -23.06 41.94 58.82
N ALA A 11 -23.44 42.39 57.63
CA ALA A 11 -23.58 41.50 56.47
C ALA A 11 -22.19 41.30 55.82
N SER A 12 -21.66 40.08 55.97
CA SER A 12 -20.45 39.66 55.27
C SER A 12 -20.78 39.32 53.81
N MET A 13 -20.31 40.13 52.86
CA MET A 13 -20.42 39.90 51.44
C MET A 13 -19.23 39.03 51.02
N ILE A 14 -19.47 37.73 50.77
CA ILE A 14 -18.45 36.80 50.20
C ILE A 14 -18.42 37.02 48.69
N THR A 15 -17.38 37.69 48.22
CA THR A 15 -17.09 37.83 46.77
C THR A 15 -16.43 36.55 46.30
N VAL A 16 -17.18 35.68 45.57
CA VAL A 16 -16.60 34.51 44.88
C VAL A 16 -16.00 34.98 43.59
N LEU A 17 -14.67 35.01 43.54
CA LEU A 17 -13.91 35.26 42.31
C LEU A 17 -13.93 33.99 41.44
N PHE A 18 -14.72 33.97 40.37
CA PHE A 18 -14.65 32.96 39.34
C PHE A 18 -13.39 33.23 38.45
N LEU A 19 -12.30 32.52 38.70
CA LEU A 19 -11.16 32.45 37.79
C LEU A 19 -11.57 31.59 36.57
N LEU A 20 -12.01 32.23 35.48
CA LEU A 20 -12.10 31.58 34.19
C LEU A 20 -10.65 31.28 33.73
N GLY A 21 -10.21 30.05 33.90
CA GLY A 21 -9.02 29.53 33.28
C GLY A 21 -9.18 29.47 31.76
N MET A 22 -8.69 30.49 31.03
CA MET A 22 -8.49 30.39 29.60
C MET A 22 -7.40 29.34 29.35
N ALA A 23 -7.82 28.13 29.00
CA ALA A 23 -6.92 27.13 28.43
C ALA A 23 -6.43 27.64 27.08
N SER A 24 -5.29 28.31 27.07
CA SER A 24 -4.58 28.65 25.85
C SER A 24 -4.16 27.35 25.19
N SER A 25 -4.86 26.95 24.12
CA SER A 25 -4.39 25.89 23.22
C SER A 25 -3.10 26.37 22.58
N VAL A 26 -1.96 25.92 23.11
CA VAL A 26 -0.66 26.08 22.45
C VAL A 26 -0.76 25.28 21.15
N PRO A 27 -0.59 25.91 19.97
CA PRO A 27 -0.57 25.15 18.73
C PRO A 27 0.58 24.15 18.83
N ALA A 28 0.30 22.87 18.54
CA ALA A 28 1.33 21.86 18.51
C ALA A 28 2.43 22.28 17.53
N ALA A 29 3.68 22.33 18.01
CA ALA A 29 4.81 22.62 17.14
C ALA A 29 4.84 21.60 16.00
N GLY A 30 4.97 22.07 14.77
CA GLY A 30 5.10 21.19 13.61
C GLY A 30 6.35 20.30 13.71
N PRO A 31 6.48 19.27 12.85
CA PRO A 31 7.59 18.33 12.90
C PRO A 31 8.96 19.01 12.75
N ALA A 32 9.93 18.60 13.56
CA ALA A 32 11.30 19.14 13.51
C ALA A 32 11.97 18.81 12.17
N GLN A 33 11.77 17.59 11.65
CA GLN A 33 12.17 17.17 10.30
C GLN A 33 10.93 17.01 9.45
N LYS A 34 10.69 17.93 8.51
CA LYS A 34 9.46 17.95 7.71
C LYS A 34 9.45 16.97 6.55
N ASN A 35 10.60 16.65 5.97
CA ASN A 35 10.68 15.79 4.81
C ASN A 35 10.62 14.31 5.22
N LEU A 36 9.79 13.55 4.52
CA LEU A 36 9.63 12.10 4.69
C LEU A 36 9.82 11.42 3.32
N ILE A 37 10.77 10.49 3.24
CA ILE A 37 11.02 9.71 2.03
C ILE A 37 10.23 8.40 2.11
N LEU A 38 9.18 8.30 1.28
CA LEU A 38 8.39 7.08 1.10
C LEU A 38 8.92 6.30 -0.10
N ALA A 39 9.50 5.13 0.12
CA ALA A 39 9.78 4.19 -0.96
C ALA A 39 8.58 3.23 -1.13
N THR A 40 8.08 3.12 -2.36
CA THR A 40 6.90 2.32 -2.69
C THR A 40 7.04 1.67 -4.06
N THR A 41 5.94 1.08 -4.55
CA THR A 41 5.95 0.40 -5.85
C THR A 41 5.34 1.24 -6.96
N THR A 42 5.80 1.01 -8.20
CA THR A 42 5.21 1.65 -9.39
C THR A 42 3.73 1.32 -9.51
N SER A 43 3.30 0.08 -9.19
CA SER A 43 1.89 -0.29 -9.22
C SER A 43 1.04 0.47 -8.19
N THR A 44 1.60 0.76 -7.00
CA THR A 44 0.92 1.60 -6.00
C THR A 44 0.77 3.04 -6.50
N GLN A 45 1.81 3.59 -7.11
CA GLN A 45 1.78 4.94 -7.72
C GLN A 45 0.79 4.98 -8.89
N ASP A 46 0.87 4.03 -9.82
CA ASP A 46 0.05 3.96 -11.04
C ASP A 46 -1.46 3.79 -10.73
N SER A 47 -1.81 3.22 -9.57
CA SER A 47 -3.20 3.12 -9.12
C SER A 47 -3.84 4.47 -8.81
N GLY A 48 -3.03 5.50 -8.51
CA GLY A 48 -3.48 6.83 -8.09
C GLY A 48 -3.89 6.94 -6.62
N LEU A 49 -3.75 5.87 -5.82
CA LEU A 49 -4.13 5.89 -4.39
C LEU A 49 -3.32 6.91 -3.60
N LEU A 50 -2.02 7.02 -3.88
CA LEU A 50 -1.13 7.94 -3.17
C LEU A 50 -1.44 9.40 -3.48
N ASP A 51 -1.98 9.71 -4.66
CA ASP A 51 -2.38 11.07 -5.03
C ASP A 51 -3.56 11.58 -4.18
N VAL A 52 -4.32 10.66 -3.58
CA VAL A 52 -5.40 10.97 -2.63
C VAL A 52 -4.89 10.97 -1.19
N LEU A 53 -4.09 9.98 -0.79
CA LEU A 53 -3.69 9.81 0.61
C LEU A 53 -2.61 10.80 1.06
N ILE A 54 -1.61 11.09 0.22
CA ILE A 54 -0.49 11.96 0.59
C ILE A 54 -0.95 13.36 0.94
N PRO A 55 -1.79 14.06 0.14
CA PRO A 55 -2.27 15.40 0.51
C PRO A 55 -3.04 15.43 1.84
N VAL A 56 -3.79 14.38 2.17
CA VAL A 56 -4.51 14.27 3.46
C VAL A 56 -3.50 14.15 4.60
N PHE A 57 -2.49 13.29 4.45
CA PHE A 57 -1.43 13.13 5.43
C PHE A 57 -0.64 14.42 5.67
N GLU A 58 -0.19 15.08 4.60
CA GLU A 58 0.60 16.31 4.65
C GLU A 58 -0.17 17.44 5.33
N LYS A 59 -1.45 17.62 4.95
CA LYS A 59 -2.32 18.63 5.57
C LYS A 59 -2.52 18.41 7.06
N LYS A 60 -2.62 17.14 7.47
CA LYS A 60 -2.92 16.73 8.85
C LYS A 60 -1.70 16.84 9.76
N THR A 61 -0.52 16.55 9.24
CA THR A 61 0.69 16.35 10.04
C THR A 61 1.75 17.42 9.86
N GLY A 62 1.72 18.15 8.73
CA GLY A 62 2.76 19.12 8.36
C GLY A 62 4.04 18.49 7.84
N TYR A 63 4.09 17.16 7.60
CA TYR A 63 5.16 16.52 6.85
C TYR A 63 4.99 16.77 5.35
N PHE A 64 6.10 16.66 4.61
CA PHE A 64 6.13 16.63 3.15
C PHE A 64 6.65 15.27 2.69
N VAL A 65 5.84 14.55 1.91
CA VAL A 65 6.19 13.19 1.46
C VAL A 65 6.84 13.23 0.09
N LYS A 66 8.09 12.80 0.03
CA LYS A 66 8.78 12.53 -1.24
C LYS A 66 8.62 11.05 -1.57
N THR A 67 7.75 10.74 -2.54
CA THR A 67 7.52 9.38 -3.01
C THR A 67 8.59 8.97 -4.03
N ILE A 68 9.14 7.77 -3.84
CA ILE A 68 10.04 7.11 -4.78
C ILE A 68 9.40 5.77 -5.15
N ALA A 69 8.83 5.71 -6.36
CA ALA A 69 8.12 4.55 -6.87
C ALA A 69 9.03 3.67 -7.74
N VAL A 70 9.33 2.48 -7.23
CA VAL A 70 10.23 1.49 -7.88
C VAL A 70 9.67 0.07 -7.69
N GLY A 71 10.41 -0.99 -8.00
CA GLY A 71 10.00 -2.35 -7.62
C GLY A 71 10.14 -2.60 -6.10
N SER A 72 9.32 -3.50 -5.50
CA SER A 72 9.41 -3.81 -4.06
C SER A 72 10.82 -4.17 -3.60
N GLY A 73 11.57 -4.92 -4.40
CA GLY A 73 12.97 -5.26 -4.09
C GLY A 73 13.89 -4.04 -4.03
N GLN A 74 13.71 -3.08 -4.94
CA GLN A 74 14.46 -1.82 -4.96
C GLN A 74 14.05 -0.91 -3.79
N ALA A 75 12.74 -0.81 -3.49
CA ALA A 75 12.25 -0.06 -2.34
C ALA A 75 12.86 -0.61 -1.02
N MET A 76 12.87 -1.93 -0.85
CA MET A 76 13.52 -2.55 0.31
C MET A 76 15.03 -2.33 0.34
N ALA A 77 15.72 -2.38 -0.83
CA ALA A 77 17.15 -2.07 -0.91
C ALA A 77 17.46 -0.63 -0.49
N MET A 78 16.59 0.35 -0.79
CA MET A 78 16.71 1.71 -0.29
C MET A 78 16.57 1.75 1.23
N GLY A 79 15.58 1.05 1.82
CA GLY A 79 15.43 0.93 3.27
C GLY A 79 16.64 0.25 3.94
N GLN A 80 17.21 -0.79 3.30
CA GLN A 80 18.41 -1.48 3.78
C GLN A 80 19.64 -0.58 3.84
N LYS A 81 19.66 0.50 3.06
CA LYS A 81 20.74 1.50 3.04
C LYS A 81 20.42 2.77 3.85
N GLY A 82 19.21 2.89 4.41
CA GLY A 82 18.75 4.09 5.09
C GLY A 82 18.48 5.27 4.12
N GLU A 83 18.21 4.99 2.85
CA GLU A 83 17.87 5.95 1.79
C GLU A 83 16.36 6.25 1.70
N ALA A 84 15.54 5.56 2.50
CA ALA A 84 14.14 5.82 2.71
C ALA A 84 13.83 5.82 4.22
N ASP A 85 12.75 6.49 4.61
CA ASP A 85 12.29 6.56 5.99
C ASP A 85 11.20 5.50 6.26
N VAL A 86 10.33 5.29 5.28
CA VAL A 86 9.20 4.37 5.38
C VAL A 86 8.95 3.70 4.02
N LEU A 87 8.51 2.45 4.07
CA LEU A 87 8.17 1.65 2.90
C LEU A 87 6.67 1.38 2.86
N LEU A 88 6.07 1.37 1.65
CA LEU A 88 4.73 0.83 1.39
C LEU A 88 4.86 -0.17 0.24
N VAL A 89 4.87 -1.45 0.57
CA VAL A 89 5.25 -2.55 -0.34
C VAL A 89 4.32 -3.76 -0.20
N HIS A 90 4.43 -4.73 -1.12
CA HIS A 90 3.54 -5.89 -1.18
C HIS A 90 4.29 -7.18 -1.60
N SER A 91 5.35 -7.50 -0.90
CA SER A 91 6.14 -8.74 -1.08
C SER A 91 6.39 -9.39 0.28
N PRO A 92 5.38 -10.05 0.89
CA PRO A 92 5.39 -10.49 2.28
C PRO A 92 6.64 -11.27 2.71
N ASP A 93 7.13 -12.21 1.89
CA ASP A 93 8.32 -13.01 2.24
C ASP A 93 9.59 -12.16 2.31
N ALA A 94 9.77 -11.25 1.34
CA ALA A 94 10.91 -10.34 1.34
C ALA A 94 10.81 -9.29 2.46
N GLU A 95 9.61 -8.83 2.80
CA GLU A 95 9.34 -7.90 3.90
C GLU A 95 9.64 -8.54 5.27
N LYS A 96 9.22 -9.81 5.47
CA LYS A 96 9.54 -10.58 6.68
C LYS A 96 11.06 -10.70 6.86
N LYS A 97 11.80 -10.96 5.77
CA LYS A 97 13.26 -11.00 5.78
C LYS A 97 13.86 -9.61 6.09
N PHE A 98 13.34 -8.54 5.52
CA PHE A 98 13.77 -7.17 5.77
C PHE A 98 13.62 -6.76 7.24
N VAL A 99 12.55 -7.22 7.91
CA VAL A 99 12.36 -7.01 9.35
C VAL A 99 13.29 -7.92 10.17
N ALA A 100 13.43 -9.20 9.77
CA ALA A 100 14.27 -10.16 10.48
C ALA A 100 15.77 -9.79 10.47
N ASP A 101 16.25 -9.14 9.41
CA ASP A 101 17.65 -8.64 9.33
C ASP A 101 17.87 -7.30 10.06
N GLY A 102 16.85 -6.80 10.75
CA GLY A 102 16.87 -5.57 11.53
C GLY A 102 16.83 -4.29 10.69
N SER A 103 16.56 -4.35 9.39
CA SER A 103 16.48 -3.17 8.52
C SER A 103 15.16 -2.43 8.65
N GLY A 104 14.08 -3.13 9.00
CA GLY A 104 12.74 -2.56 9.20
C GLY A 104 12.17 -2.88 10.57
N VAL A 105 11.22 -2.04 11.00
CA VAL A 105 10.43 -2.22 12.23
C VAL A 105 8.97 -1.90 11.96
N ASN A 106 8.06 -2.39 12.82
CA ASN A 106 6.63 -2.07 12.75
C ASN A 106 6.01 -2.37 11.37
N ARG A 107 6.19 -3.60 10.88
CA ARG A 107 5.50 -4.07 9.68
C ARG A 107 4.00 -4.22 9.97
N LEU A 108 3.18 -3.32 9.44
CA LEU A 108 1.74 -3.27 9.65
C LEU A 108 1.00 -3.55 8.35
N ILE A 109 -0.05 -4.39 8.42
CA ILE A 109 -0.96 -4.61 7.29
C ILE A 109 -1.77 -3.33 7.08
N VAL A 110 -1.88 -2.90 5.82
CA VAL A 110 -2.66 -1.72 5.43
C VAL A 110 -3.91 -2.13 4.67
N MET A 111 -3.74 -2.90 3.61
CA MET A 111 -4.79 -3.23 2.65
C MET A 111 -4.39 -4.44 1.83
N HIS A 112 -5.34 -4.98 1.08
CA HIS A 112 -5.03 -5.88 -0.02
C HIS A 112 -5.78 -5.48 -1.30
N ASN A 113 -5.26 -5.92 -2.42
CA ASN A 113 -6.00 -6.21 -3.63
C ASN A 113 -5.64 -7.62 -4.10
N ASP A 114 -6.07 -8.02 -5.26
CA ASP A 114 -5.65 -9.28 -5.85
C ASP A 114 -4.83 -9.05 -7.12
N PHE A 115 -4.04 -10.04 -7.45
CA PHE A 115 -3.51 -10.20 -8.78
C PHE A 115 -4.55 -10.85 -9.68
N ILE A 116 -4.45 -10.55 -10.96
CA ILE A 116 -5.24 -11.14 -12.01
C ILE A 116 -4.33 -11.57 -13.16
N VAL A 117 -4.69 -12.60 -13.88
CA VAL A 117 -4.04 -12.93 -15.14
C VAL A 117 -4.89 -12.32 -16.27
N VAL A 118 -4.28 -11.40 -16.98
CA VAL A 118 -4.91 -10.73 -18.13
C VAL A 118 -4.26 -11.21 -19.43
N GLY A 119 -5.00 -11.11 -20.51
CA GLY A 119 -4.52 -11.51 -21.82
C GLY A 119 -5.48 -11.13 -22.93
N PRO A 120 -5.19 -11.53 -24.18
CA PRO A 120 -6.05 -11.25 -25.32
C PRO A 120 -7.42 -11.91 -25.14
N PRO A 121 -8.54 -11.23 -25.49
CA PRO A 121 -9.88 -11.78 -25.34
C PRO A 121 -10.11 -13.12 -26.05
N ALA A 122 -9.32 -13.39 -27.11
CA ALA A 122 -9.37 -14.66 -27.85
C ALA A 122 -8.86 -15.85 -27.04
N ASP A 123 -8.09 -15.61 -25.96
CA ASP A 123 -7.58 -16.61 -25.03
C ASP A 123 -6.97 -17.86 -25.71
N PRO A 124 -5.91 -17.74 -26.54
CA PRO A 124 -5.37 -18.85 -27.32
C PRO A 124 -4.86 -20.01 -26.46
N ALA A 125 -4.48 -19.78 -25.21
CA ALA A 125 -4.09 -20.83 -24.26
C ALA A 125 -5.27 -21.43 -23.48
N ALA A 126 -6.50 -20.94 -23.69
CA ALA A 126 -7.74 -21.41 -23.04
C ALA A 126 -7.63 -21.42 -21.49
N ILE A 127 -7.09 -20.35 -20.92
CA ILE A 127 -6.90 -20.27 -19.46
C ILE A 127 -8.14 -19.87 -18.69
N LYS A 128 -9.12 -19.25 -19.34
CA LYS A 128 -10.37 -18.78 -18.71
C LYS A 128 -11.13 -19.89 -17.98
N GLY A 129 -11.03 -21.13 -18.49
CA GLY A 129 -11.63 -22.32 -17.86
C GLY A 129 -10.73 -23.05 -16.86
N ALA A 130 -9.53 -22.53 -16.57
CA ALA A 130 -8.60 -23.19 -15.64
C ALA A 130 -9.15 -23.18 -14.20
N LYS A 131 -9.05 -24.32 -13.51
CA LYS A 131 -9.51 -24.48 -12.12
C LYS A 131 -8.69 -23.67 -11.14
N SER A 132 -7.40 -23.47 -11.42
CA SER A 132 -6.47 -22.67 -10.60
C SER A 132 -5.56 -21.81 -11.46
N THR A 133 -4.91 -20.83 -10.83
CA THR A 133 -3.89 -20.00 -11.49
C THR A 133 -2.68 -20.83 -11.90
N VAL A 134 -2.31 -21.82 -11.09
CA VAL A 134 -1.24 -22.77 -11.42
C VAL A 134 -1.59 -23.53 -12.72
N GLU A 135 -2.83 -24.00 -12.87
CA GLU A 135 -3.28 -24.64 -14.11
C GLU A 135 -3.26 -23.69 -15.30
N ALA A 136 -3.69 -22.41 -15.09
CA ALA A 136 -3.63 -21.39 -16.13
C ALA A 136 -2.21 -21.18 -16.65
N PHE A 137 -1.23 -21.10 -15.76
CA PHE A 137 0.19 -20.95 -16.11
C PHE A 137 0.72 -22.19 -16.87
N LYS A 138 0.33 -23.41 -16.45
CA LYS A 138 0.65 -24.64 -17.20
C LYS A 138 0.10 -24.61 -18.62
N LYS A 139 -1.14 -24.15 -18.81
CA LYS A 139 -1.75 -24.03 -20.15
C LYS A 139 -1.04 -23.00 -21.02
N ILE A 140 -0.64 -21.84 -20.46
CA ILE A 140 0.14 -20.83 -21.20
C ILE A 140 1.45 -21.45 -21.71
N ALA A 141 2.20 -22.14 -20.85
CA ALA A 141 3.46 -22.78 -21.22
C ALA A 141 3.25 -23.91 -22.25
N ALA A 142 2.24 -24.76 -22.06
CA ALA A 142 1.94 -25.87 -22.99
C ALA A 142 1.54 -25.38 -24.40
N ALA A 143 0.85 -24.25 -24.46
CA ALA A 143 0.49 -23.59 -25.73
C ALA A 143 1.63 -22.78 -26.35
N ASN A 144 2.77 -22.62 -25.68
CA ASN A 144 3.84 -21.66 -26.02
C ASN A 144 3.27 -20.25 -26.26
N ALA A 145 2.22 -19.88 -25.50
CA ALA A 145 1.55 -18.59 -25.66
C ALA A 145 2.39 -17.50 -24.98
N LEU A 146 2.53 -16.37 -25.66
CA LEU A 146 3.37 -15.27 -25.18
C LEU A 146 2.97 -14.80 -23.80
N PHE A 147 3.90 -14.81 -22.86
CA PHE A 147 3.77 -14.27 -21.51
C PHE A 147 4.76 -13.13 -21.29
N LEU A 148 4.27 -11.99 -20.86
CA LEU A 148 5.05 -10.81 -20.53
C LEU A 148 5.24 -10.75 -19.01
N SER A 149 6.48 -10.97 -18.58
CA SER A 149 6.89 -10.78 -17.18
C SER A 149 7.34 -9.33 -16.96
N ARG A 150 7.19 -8.84 -15.75
CA ARG A 150 7.82 -7.57 -15.39
C ARG A 150 9.35 -7.64 -15.39
N GLY A 151 9.95 -8.73 -14.93
CA GLY A 151 11.41 -8.90 -14.95
C GLY A 151 12.20 -7.87 -14.10
N ASP A 152 11.55 -7.17 -13.16
CA ASP A 152 12.07 -5.98 -12.47
C ASP A 152 12.24 -6.16 -10.95
N ASN A 153 12.17 -7.39 -10.45
CA ASN A 153 12.21 -7.75 -9.03
C ASN A 153 11.12 -7.08 -8.17
N SER A 154 10.00 -6.68 -8.78
CA SER A 154 8.82 -6.16 -8.08
C SER A 154 8.07 -7.26 -7.32
N GLY A 155 7.10 -6.85 -6.50
CA GLY A 155 6.17 -7.77 -5.86
C GLY A 155 5.37 -8.61 -6.85
N THR A 156 4.95 -8.03 -7.98
CA THR A 156 4.29 -8.76 -9.07
C THR A 156 5.22 -9.79 -9.70
N HIS A 157 6.47 -9.42 -9.99
CA HIS A 157 7.47 -10.36 -10.52
C HIS A 157 7.75 -11.50 -9.53
N SER A 158 7.90 -11.20 -8.24
CA SER A 158 8.09 -12.21 -7.19
C SER A 158 6.89 -13.16 -7.09
N LYS A 159 5.67 -12.64 -7.16
CA LYS A 159 4.43 -13.43 -7.17
C LYS A 159 4.37 -14.34 -8.40
N GLU A 160 4.64 -13.80 -9.57
CA GLU A 160 4.70 -14.53 -10.84
C GLU A 160 5.67 -15.72 -10.77
N LYS A 161 6.92 -15.46 -10.33
CA LYS A 161 7.93 -16.52 -10.16
C LYS A 161 7.48 -17.60 -9.17
N GLY A 162 6.78 -17.22 -8.11
CA GLY A 162 6.16 -18.16 -7.17
C GLY A 162 5.11 -19.05 -7.84
N ILE A 163 4.29 -18.51 -8.74
CA ILE A 163 3.28 -19.27 -9.48
C ILE A 163 3.93 -20.23 -10.50
N TRP A 164 4.94 -19.77 -11.24
CA TRP A 164 5.72 -20.64 -12.15
C TRP A 164 6.39 -21.81 -11.41
N LYS A 165 6.98 -21.50 -10.25
CA LYS A 165 7.55 -22.54 -9.37
C LYS A 165 6.49 -23.54 -8.90
N ALA A 166 5.32 -23.09 -8.49
CA ALA A 166 4.19 -23.96 -8.10
C ALA A 166 3.67 -24.78 -9.30
N ALA A 167 3.78 -24.26 -10.52
CA ALA A 167 3.48 -25.00 -11.74
C ALA A 167 4.53 -26.05 -12.11
N GLY A 168 5.70 -26.04 -11.46
CA GLY A 168 6.84 -26.91 -11.80
C GLY A 168 7.52 -26.53 -13.10
N ILE A 169 7.43 -25.25 -13.52
CA ILE A 169 7.93 -24.75 -14.80
C ILE A 169 8.98 -23.68 -14.55
N ASN A 170 10.13 -23.80 -15.22
CA ASN A 170 11.06 -22.68 -15.37
C ASN A 170 10.82 -21.99 -16.71
N PRO A 171 10.29 -20.76 -16.74
CA PRO A 171 10.00 -20.05 -17.97
C PRO A 171 11.25 -19.35 -18.56
N GLU A 172 12.31 -19.17 -17.77
CA GLU A 172 13.51 -18.43 -18.19
C GLU A 172 14.14 -19.06 -19.42
N GLY A 173 14.50 -18.23 -20.41
CA GLY A 173 15.08 -18.67 -21.67
C GLY A 173 14.08 -19.22 -22.70
N GLN A 174 12.81 -19.35 -22.38
CA GLN A 174 11.79 -19.77 -23.32
C GLN A 174 11.38 -18.62 -24.25
N LYS A 175 11.19 -18.90 -25.53
CA LYS A 175 10.83 -17.89 -26.55
C LYS A 175 9.46 -17.22 -26.25
N TRP A 176 8.56 -17.94 -25.61
CA TRP A 176 7.24 -17.45 -25.24
C TRP A 176 7.21 -16.64 -23.92
N TYR A 177 8.33 -16.58 -23.18
CA TYR A 177 8.47 -15.80 -21.96
C TYR A 177 9.40 -14.61 -22.21
N GLN A 178 8.88 -13.40 -22.03
CA GLN A 178 9.62 -12.17 -22.27
C GLN A 178 9.57 -11.26 -21.07
N GLU A 179 10.71 -10.91 -20.53
CA GLU A 179 10.84 -9.93 -19.46
C GLU A 179 10.87 -8.52 -20.08
N THR A 180 10.02 -7.64 -19.55
CA THR A 180 9.93 -6.24 -20.02
C THR A 180 10.93 -5.33 -19.33
N GLY A 181 11.30 -5.61 -18.08
CA GLY A 181 12.10 -4.71 -17.23
C GLY A 181 11.35 -3.45 -16.80
N LEU A 182 10.02 -3.40 -16.97
CA LEU A 182 9.20 -2.20 -16.84
C LEU A 182 8.25 -2.25 -15.64
N GLY A 183 7.70 -1.08 -15.27
CA GLY A 183 6.61 -0.97 -14.29
C GLY A 183 5.31 -1.62 -14.76
N MET A 184 4.33 -1.79 -13.84
CA MET A 184 3.11 -2.56 -14.14
C MET A 184 2.29 -1.96 -15.28
N GLY A 185 2.07 -0.65 -15.27
CA GLY A 185 1.30 0.02 -16.32
C GLY A 185 1.94 -0.12 -17.70
N GLN A 186 3.26 0.03 -17.78
CA GLN A 186 4.00 -0.13 -19.02
C GLN A 186 4.00 -1.59 -19.50
N THR A 187 4.15 -2.57 -18.58
CA THR A 187 4.07 -4.00 -18.93
C THR A 187 2.68 -4.36 -19.46
N LEU A 188 1.61 -3.81 -18.90
CA LEU A 188 0.26 -3.98 -19.43
C LEU A 188 0.11 -3.45 -20.85
N ASN A 189 0.68 -2.29 -21.17
CA ASN A 189 0.67 -1.75 -22.53
C ASN A 189 1.44 -2.65 -23.51
N VAL A 190 2.61 -3.15 -23.14
CA VAL A 190 3.38 -4.11 -23.96
C VAL A 190 2.60 -5.41 -24.15
N ALA A 191 1.93 -5.92 -23.11
CA ALA A 191 1.10 -7.12 -23.19
C ALA A 191 -0.10 -6.91 -24.15
N ALA A 192 -0.71 -5.74 -24.11
CA ALA A 192 -1.80 -5.37 -25.02
C ALA A 192 -1.35 -5.31 -26.47
N GLU A 193 -0.23 -4.63 -26.76
CA GLU A 193 0.33 -4.49 -28.10
C GLU A 193 0.73 -5.86 -28.69
N LYS A 194 1.40 -6.69 -27.89
CA LYS A 194 1.88 -8.00 -28.32
C LYS A 194 0.82 -9.10 -28.22
N LYS A 195 -0.39 -8.80 -27.73
CA LYS A 195 -1.46 -9.77 -27.49
C LYS A 195 -1.00 -10.94 -26.61
N GLY A 196 -0.19 -10.64 -25.59
CA GLY A 196 0.36 -11.61 -24.65
C GLY A 196 -0.41 -11.66 -23.35
N TYR A 197 -0.14 -12.68 -22.55
CA TYR A 197 -0.60 -12.83 -21.18
C TYR A 197 0.35 -12.09 -20.23
N THR A 198 -0.18 -11.61 -19.11
CA THR A 198 0.63 -11.09 -18.01
C THR A 198 -0.10 -11.21 -16.68
N LEU A 199 0.67 -11.28 -15.59
CA LEU A 199 0.16 -11.11 -14.24
C LEU A 199 0.13 -9.62 -13.91
N ALA A 200 -1.01 -9.12 -13.44
CA ALA A 200 -1.15 -7.72 -13.04
C ALA A 200 -1.87 -7.60 -11.71
N ASP A 201 -1.59 -6.56 -10.93
CA ASP A 201 -2.49 -6.18 -9.86
C ASP A 201 -3.78 -5.58 -10.44
N ARG A 202 -4.92 -5.90 -9.81
CA ARG A 202 -6.23 -5.45 -10.27
C ARG A 202 -6.33 -3.92 -10.30
N GLY A 203 -5.71 -3.23 -9.34
CA GLY A 203 -5.76 -1.78 -9.23
C GLY A 203 -5.21 -1.11 -10.50
N THR A 204 -3.99 -1.44 -10.89
CA THR A 204 -3.36 -0.89 -12.08
C THR A 204 -4.13 -1.27 -13.36
N TRP A 205 -4.60 -2.52 -13.47
CA TRP A 205 -5.41 -2.92 -14.63
C TRP A 205 -6.73 -2.12 -14.73
N LEU A 206 -7.46 -1.95 -13.64
CA LEU A 206 -8.70 -1.17 -13.61
C LEU A 206 -8.47 0.29 -13.99
N ALA A 207 -7.35 0.89 -13.55
CA ALA A 207 -6.98 2.25 -13.91
C ALA A 207 -6.74 2.41 -15.42
N LEU A 208 -6.23 1.38 -16.11
CA LEU A 208 -5.80 1.44 -17.50
C LEU A 208 -6.71 0.68 -18.48
N LYS A 209 -7.61 -0.18 -18.01
CA LYS A 209 -8.38 -1.17 -18.83
C LYS A 209 -9.06 -0.61 -20.06
N LYS A 210 -9.50 0.64 -20.03
CA LYS A 210 -10.24 1.27 -21.16
C LYS A 210 -9.40 1.33 -22.44
N ASN A 211 -8.09 1.35 -22.32
CA ASN A 211 -7.15 1.55 -23.42
C ASN A 211 -6.36 0.28 -23.78
N LEU A 212 -6.49 -0.80 -23.00
CA LEU A 212 -5.61 -1.97 -23.13
C LEU A 212 -6.15 -3.03 -24.11
N GLY A 213 -7.47 -3.16 -24.28
CA GLY A 213 -8.03 -4.26 -25.07
C GLY A 213 -7.70 -5.66 -24.53
N LEU A 214 -7.23 -5.76 -23.27
CA LEU A 214 -7.01 -7.02 -22.57
C LEU A 214 -8.22 -7.37 -21.72
N GLY A 215 -8.49 -8.69 -21.55
CA GLY A 215 -9.51 -9.20 -20.65
C GLY A 215 -8.91 -9.85 -19.40
N ILE A 216 -9.67 -9.87 -18.30
CA ILE A 216 -9.36 -10.75 -17.16
C ILE A 216 -9.69 -12.18 -17.57
N LEU A 217 -8.72 -13.07 -17.52
CA LEU A 217 -8.87 -14.46 -17.93
C LEU A 217 -8.77 -15.42 -16.75
N LYS A 218 -8.10 -15.02 -15.65
CA LYS A 218 -8.07 -15.76 -14.38
C LYS A 218 -8.02 -14.81 -13.20
N GLU A 219 -8.89 -15.05 -12.21
CA GLU A 219 -9.00 -14.29 -10.96
C GLU A 219 -9.56 -15.17 -9.84
N GLY A 220 -9.67 -14.63 -8.61
CA GLY A 220 -10.38 -15.26 -7.48
C GLY A 220 -9.67 -16.49 -6.90
N ASP A 221 -8.38 -16.67 -7.14
CA ASP A 221 -7.59 -17.75 -6.58
C ASP A 221 -6.81 -17.23 -5.34
N PRO A 222 -6.79 -17.95 -4.19
CA PRO A 222 -6.06 -17.51 -3.00
C PRO A 222 -4.58 -17.18 -3.23
N ILE A 223 -3.91 -17.86 -4.19
CA ILE A 223 -2.52 -17.56 -4.55
C ILE A 223 -2.35 -16.16 -5.14
N LEU A 224 -3.44 -15.56 -5.63
CA LEU A 224 -3.44 -14.22 -6.25
C LEU A 224 -3.61 -13.08 -5.24
N LEU A 225 -3.76 -13.36 -3.95
CA LEU A 225 -3.88 -12.32 -2.93
C LEU A 225 -2.63 -11.45 -2.88
N ASN A 226 -2.83 -10.14 -2.90
CA ASN A 226 -1.78 -9.13 -2.91
C ASN A 226 -1.91 -8.20 -1.70
N VAL A 227 -1.10 -8.44 -0.66
CA VAL A 227 -1.19 -7.76 0.64
C VAL A 227 -0.13 -6.68 0.75
N TYR A 228 -0.55 -5.49 1.12
CA TYR A 228 0.28 -4.30 1.27
C TYR A 228 0.61 -4.04 2.74
N HIS A 229 1.87 -3.77 3.00
CA HIS A 229 2.36 -3.41 4.33
C HIS A 229 3.08 -2.07 4.31
N VAL A 230 2.90 -1.32 5.39
CA VAL A 230 3.74 -0.19 5.72
C VAL A 230 4.81 -0.65 6.72
N ILE A 231 6.08 -0.26 6.48
CA ILE A 231 7.22 -0.70 7.29
C ILE A 231 8.13 0.52 7.52
N ALA A 232 8.37 0.88 8.77
CA ALA A 232 9.33 1.94 9.09
C ALA A 232 10.77 1.40 8.96
N VAL A 233 11.68 2.18 8.40
CA VAL A 233 13.10 1.87 8.39
C VAL A 233 13.64 2.00 9.82
N ASN A 234 14.49 1.06 10.24
CA ASN A 234 14.93 0.95 11.62
C ASN A 234 15.91 2.09 12.02
N PRO A 235 15.50 3.04 12.88
CA PRO A 235 16.36 4.16 13.29
C PRO A 235 17.56 3.73 14.13
N ALA A 236 17.50 2.57 14.79
CA ALA A 236 18.65 2.04 15.54
C ALA A 236 19.79 1.63 14.59
N LYS A 237 19.47 1.20 13.37
CA LYS A 237 20.44 0.86 12.32
C LYS A 237 20.82 2.08 11.50
N TRP A 238 19.87 3.00 11.28
CA TRP A 238 20.00 4.18 10.42
C TRP A 238 19.57 5.45 11.15
N PRO A 239 20.43 6.06 12.01
CA PRO A 239 20.05 7.20 12.86
C PRO A 239 19.62 8.47 12.11
N LYS A 240 19.86 8.55 10.80
CA LYS A 240 19.48 9.71 9.97
C LYS A 240 18.08 9.64 9.39
N VAL A 241 17.39 8.49 9.46
CA VAL A 241 16.03 8.36 8.97
C VAL A 241 15.06 9.17 9.83
N ASN A 242 14.02 9.70 9.20
CA ASN A 242 12.96 10.42 9.89
C ASN A 242 12.01 9.43 10.62
N ALA A 243 12.42 8.96 11.79
CA ALA A 243 11.68 7.97 12.56
C ALA A 243 10.28 8.46 12.98
N ASP A 244 10.16 9.73 13.39
CA ASP A 244 8.88 10.33 13.79
C ASP A 244 7.95 10.45 12.60
N GLY A 245 8.45 10.87 11.44
CA GLY A 245 7.70 10.92 10.20
C GLY A 245 7.26 9.54 9.72
N ALA A 246 8.15 8.55 9.81
CA ALA A 246 7.85 7.15 9.46
C ALA A 246 6.76 6.57 10.37
N LYS A 247 6.83 6.85 11.68
CA LYS A 247 5.78 6.46 12.63
C LYS A 247 4.45 7.15 12.33
N ALA A 248 4.47 8.47 12.10
CA ALA A 248 3.27 9.25 11.78
C ALA A 248 2.61 8.74 10.50
N PHE A 249 3.38 8.40 9.47
CA PHE A 249 2.86 7.83 8.23
C PHE A 249 2.30 6.42 8.43
N SER A 250 2.98 5.58 9.20
CA SER A 250 2.49 4.23 9.53
C SER A 250 1.16 4.29 10.28
N ASP A 251 1.06 5.14 11.31
CA ASP A 251 -0.17 5.34 12.09
C ASP A 251 -1.31 5.89 11.20
N PHE A 252 -1.00 6.82 10.29
CA PHE A 252 -1.95 7.34 9.32
C PHE A 252 -2.48 6.23 8.40
N MET A 253 -1.62 5.39 7.84
CA MET A 253 -2.03 4.32 6.91
C MET A 253 -3.00 3.32 7.55
N VAL A 254 -2.87 3.05 8.85
CA VAL A 254 -3.75 2.13 9.58
C VAL A 254 -4.90 2.84 10.31
N SER A 255 -5.02 4.16 10.21
CA SER A 255 -6.08 4.93 10.86
C SER A 255 -7.46 4.64 10.26
N VAL A 256 -8.52 4.78 11.07
CA VAL A 256 -9.92 4.61 10.64
C VAL A 256 -10.24 5.50 9.43
N GLU A 257 -9.73 6.73 9.41
CA GLU A 257 -9.93 7.69 8.33
C GLU A 257 -9.33 7.16 7.01
N THR A 258 -8.06 6.78 7.02
CA THR A 258 -7.37 6.27 5.83
C THR A 258 -7.98 4.95 5.34
N GLN A 259 -8.35 4.06 6.26
CA GLN A 259 -9.02 2.81 5.91
C GLN A 259 -10.41 3.07 5.28
N GLY A 260 -11.11 4.12 5.69
CA GLY A 260 -12.33 4.60 5.04
C GLY A 260 -12.10 5.09 3.61
N ILE A 261 -11.03 5.87 3.38
CA ILE A 261 -10.65 6.33 2.03
C ILE A 261 -10.29 5.13 1.14
N ILE A 262 -9.48 4.19 1.63
CA ILE A 262 -9.09 2.97 0.90
C ILE A 262 -10.32 2.17 0.48
N LYS A 263 -11.30 2.00 1.38
CA LYS A 263 -12.54 1.24 1.13
C LYS A 263 -13.34 1.76 -0.05
N THR A 264 -13.35 3.07 -0.26
CA THR A 264 -14.16 3.71 -1.30
C THR A 264 -13.35 4.10 -2.53
N PHE A 265 -12.01 4.00 -2.45
CA PHE A 265 -11.13 4.39 -3.55
C PHE A 265 -11.42 3.59 -4.82
N GLY A 266 -11.68 4.30 -5.90
CA GLY A 266 -11.96 3.72 -7.21
C GLY A 266 -13.42 3.38 -7.48
N VAL A 267 -14.30 3.31 -6.47
CA VAL A 267 -15.71 2.91 -6.64
C VAL A 267 -16.42 3.79 -7.65
N GLU A 268 -16.33 5.10 -7.51
CA GLU A 268 -16.97 6.05 -8.42
C GLU A 268 -16.40 5.98 -9.85
N LYS A 269 -15.08 5.92 -9.95
CA LYS A 269 -14.38 5.98 -11.25
C LYS A 269 -14.42 4.66 -12.03
N TYR A 270 -14.36 3.52 -11.33
CA TYR A 270 -14.17 2.20 -11.96
C TYR A 270 -15.33 1.24 -11.70
N GLY A 271 -16.33 1.62 -10.88
CA GLY A 271 -17.48 0.79 -10.52
C GLY A 271 -17.19 -0.27 -9.47
N GLY A 272 -16.03 -0.18 -8.78
CA GLY A 272 -15.65 -1.09 -7.71
C GLY A 272 -14.41 -0.59 -6.97
N ALA A 273 -14.24 -1.02 -5.73
CA ALA A 273 -13.07 -0.68 -4.93
C ALA A 273 -11.80 -1.28 -5.56
N LEU A 274 -10.71 -0.50 -5.60
CA LEU A 274 -9.41 -1.00 -6.07
C LEU A 274 -8.63 -1.71 -4.98
N PHE A 275 -8.91 -1.38 -3.72
CA PHE A 275 -8.26 -1.94 -2.54
C PHE A 275 -9.29 -2.23 -1.46
N PHE A 276 -8.96 -3.17 -0.58
CA PHE A 276 -9.76 -3.57 0.58
C PHE A 276 -8.99 -3.26 1.86
N PRO A 277 -9.58 -2.53 2.82
CA PRO A 277 -8.90 -2.16 4.06
C PRO A 277 -8.70 -3.36 4.98
N ASP A 278 -7.49 -3.48 5.57
CA ASP A 278 -7.11 -4.62 6.40
C ASP A 278 -6.38 -4.25 7.70
N ALA A 279 -6.33 -2.99 8.08
CA ALA A 279 -5.69 -2.60 9.33
C ALA A 279 -6.27 -3.37 10.52
N GLY A 280 -5.38 -3.95 11.33
CA GLY A 280 -5.75 -4.75 12.49
C GLY A 280 -6.15 -6.19 12.21
N LYS A 281 -6.22 -6.63 10.95
CA LYS A 281 -6.43 -8.05 10.59
C LYS A 281 -5.13 -8.84 10.70
N LYS A 282 -5.26 -10.17 10.78
CA LYS A 282 -4.11 -11.07 10.62
C LYS A 282 -3.95 -11.46 9.15
N GLU A 283 -2.70 -11.60 8.70
CA GLU A 283 -2.39 -11.96 7.30
C GLU A 283 -3.06 -13.28 6.89
N ASP A 284 -3.11 -14.27 7.79
CA ASP A 284 -3.71 -15.59 7.56
C ASP A 284 -5.25 -15.57 7.44
N ASP A 285 -5.90 -14.47 7.81
CA ASP A 285 -7.37 -14.31 7.77
C ASP A 285 -7.84 -13.55 6.51
N LEU A 286 -6.89 -13.08 5.69
CA LEU A 286 -7.21 -12.35 4.48
C LEU A 286 -7.71 -13.28 3.36
N GLY A 287 -8.74 -12.86 2.64
CA GLY A 287 -9.30 -13.63 1.52
C GLY A 287 -10.20 -14.80 1.92
N LYS A 288 -10.60 -14.87 3.20
CA LYS A 288 -11.57 -15.84 3.71
C LYS A 288 -12.97 -15.25 3.77
#